data_4b66576db4f3da01ebeac6d92c8cef44
#
_entry.id   4b66576db4f3da01ebeac6d92c8cef44
#
_cell.length_a   1.000
_cell.length_b   1.000
_cell.length_c   1.000
_cell.angle_alpha   90.00
_cell.angle_beta   90.00
_cell.angle_gamma   90.00
#
_symmetry.space_group_name_H-M   'P 1'
#
loop_
_entity.id
_entity.type
_entity.pdbx_description
1 polymer ?
#
loop_
_entity_poly.entity_id
_entity_poly.type
_entity_poly.pdbx_seq_one_letter_code
_entity_poly.pdbx_strand_id
1 'polypeptide(L)'
;MHTRLVIEDLLKSYPNCLNLRPNNPTTSLPTPKSLISKLVNFKKIVAIPTSISVMDDLWPLIIPMCERGLTGTFNFTNPGVIDNNEIMLLYKKHVDPTKTWDLASEDEVKSILAVGRPFSELDVSKLKSHFPELPDVHTAVENMMIRIAERKKQEAAAAASSSQ
;
A
#
# COMPACT_ATOMS: atom_id res chain seq x y z
N MET A 1 6.27 7.38 17.90
CA MET A 1 7.40 6.89 17.10
C MET A 1 8.40 6.07 17.90
N HIS A 2 8.74 6.47 19.14
CA HIS A 2 9.70 5.76 20.02
C HIS A 2 9.36 4.30 20.33
N THR A 3 8.09 3.96 20.59
CA THR A 3 7.69 2.60 20.97
C THR A 3 8.05 1.53 19.94
N ARG A 4 7.93 1.84 18.64
CA ARG A 4 8.29 0.88 17.56
C ARG A 4 9.78 0.58 17.55
N LEU A 5 10.63 1.60 17.74
CA LEU A 5 12.09 1.43 17.78
C LEU A 5 12.51 0.58 18.97
N VAL A 6 11.90 0.80 20.15
CA VAL A 6 12.17 0.00 21.36
C VAL A 6 11.79 -1.47 21.14
N ILE A 7 10.62 -1.72 20.52
CA ILE A 7 10.20 -3.10 20.20
C ILE A 7 11.18 -3.74 19.22
N GLU A 8 11.60 -3.04 18.18
CA GLU A 8 12.55 -3.56 17.20
C GLU A 8 13.91 -3.87 17.81
N ASP A 9 14.40 -3.04 18.74
CA ASP A 9 15.64 -3.31 19.46
C ASP A 9 15.51 -4.53 20.38
N LEU A 10 14.36 -4.69 21.03
CA LEU A 10 14.07 -5.89 21.81
C LEU A 10 14.05 -7.15 20.93
N LEU A 11 13.43 -7.08 19.75
CA LEU A 11 13.33 -8.21 18.81
C LEU A 11 14.71 -8.68 18.30
N LYS A 12 15.72 -7.82 18.27
CA LYS A 12 17.10 -8.23 17.91
C LYS A 12 17.70 -9.26 18.87
N SER A 13 17.20 -9.33 20.10
CA SER A 13 17.63 -10.33 21.10
C SER A 13 17.07 -11.73 20.82
N TYR A 14 16.15 -11.86 19.88
CA TYR A 14 15.52 -13.13 19.52
C TYR A 14 16.00 -13.60 18.14
N PRO A 15 16.86 -14.64 18.06
CA PRO A 15 17.46 -15.08 16.79
C PRO A 15 16.43 -15.61 15.77
N ASN A 16 15.28 -16.09 16.23
CA ASN A 16 14.23 -16.70 15.40
C ASN A 16 13.10 -15.71 15.05
N CYS A 17 13.34 -14.40 15.16
CA CYS A 17 12.31 -13.40 14.91
C CYS A 17 12.39 -12.87 13.48
N LEU A 18 11.27 -12.96 12.75
CA LEU A 18 11.04 -12.29 11.48
C LEU A 18 10.18 -11.06 11.72
N ASN A 19 10.79 -9.87 11.63
CA ASN A 19 10.11 -8.59 11.81
C ASN A 19 9.80 -7.94 10.46
N LEU A 20 8.53 -7.75 10.15
CA LEU A 20 8.06 -7.14 8.91
C LEU A 20 7.58 -5.71 9.16
N ARG A 21 8.11 -4.75 8.39
CA ARG A 21 7.76 -3.33 8.45
C ARG A 21 6.94 -2.93 7.23
N PRO A 22 5.60 -3.05 7.25
CA PRO A 22 4.78 -2.49 6.20
C PRO A 22 4.71 -0.96 6.32
N ASN A 23 4.57 -0.27 5.19
CA ASN A 23 4.29 1.16 5.13
C ASN A 23 2.99 1.41 4.34
N ASN A 24 2.07 2.18 4.88
CA ASN A 24 0.77 2.47 4.26
C ASN A 24 0.10 1.21 3.66
N PRO A 25 -0.17 0.16 4.47
CA PRO A 25 -0.70 -1.09 3.96
C PRO A 25 -2.06 -0.88 3.31
N THR A 26 -2.21 -1.42 2.10
CA THR A 26 -3.45 -1.37 1.31
C THR A 26 -3.71 -2.71 0.65
N THR A 27 -4.96 -2.97 0.29
CA THR A 27 -5.40 -4.23 -0.31
C THR A 27 -6.59 -4.01 -1.23
N SER A 28 -6.80 -4.93 -2.16
CA SER A 28 -7.99 -4.94 -3.02
C SER A 28 -9.28 -5.25 -2.26
N LEU A 29 -9.21 -5.80 -1.04
CA LEU A 29 -10.39 -6.13 -0.24
C LEU A 29 -11.12 -4.88 0.27
N PRO A 30 -12.48 -4.90 0.33
CA PRO A 30 -13.27 -3.77 0.79
C PRO A 30 -13.13 -3.62 2.31
N THR A 31 -12.36 -2.64 2.72
CA THR A 31 -12.27 -2.28 4.14
C THR A 31 -12.39 -0.76 4.30
N PRO A 32 -13.26 -0.28 5.19
CA PRO A 32 -13.47 1.16 5.40
C PRO A 32 -12.19 1.91 5.82
N LYS A 33 -11.23 1.18 6.40
CA LYS A 33 -9.96 1.74 6.88
C LYS A 33 -8.84 1.71 5.85
N SER A 34 -9.06 1.12 4.65
CA SER A 34 -8.02 1.05 3.62
C SER A 34 -7.64 2.45 3.12
N LEU A 35 -6.42 2.59 2.60
CA LEU A 35 -5.96 3.81 1.96
C LEU A 35 -6.90 4.21 0.81
N ILE A 36 -7.28 3.26 -0.04
CA ILE A 36 -8.14 3.51 -1.20
C ILE A 36 -9.51 4.04 -0.76
N SER A 37 -10.15 3.41 0.24
CA SER A 37 -11.45 3.88 0.74
C SER A 37 -11.38 5.30 1.30
N LYS A 38 -10.28 5.68 1.93
CA LYS A 38 -10.06 7.04 2.41
C LYS A 38 -9.87 8.03 1.26
N LEU A 39 -8.99 7.69 0.30
CA LEU A 39 -8.69 8.57 -0.83
C LEU A 39 -9.93 8.84 -1.67
N VAL A 40 -10.74 7.82 -1.94
CA VAL A 40 -11.99 7.96 -2.70
C VAL A 40 -12.99 8.91 -2.02
N ASN A 41 -12.98 9.00 -0.69
CA ASN A 41 -13.85 9.90 0.06
C ASN A 41 -13.29 11.32 0.21
N PHE A 42 -12.03 11.56 -0.12
CA PHE A 42 -11.45 12.89 -0.06
C PHE A 42 -11.81 13.72 -1.30
N LYS A 43 -12.17 14.99 -1.07
CA LYS A 43 -12.35 15.97 -2.14
C LYS A 43 -11.02 16.56 -2.62
N LYS A 44 -10.04 16.64 -1.73
CA LYS A 44 -8.71 17.22 -2.00
C LYS A 44 -7.63 16.19 -1.65
N ILE A 45 -6.70 15.98 -2.58
CA ILE A 45 -5.62 14.99 -2.48
C ILE A 45 -4.28 15.71 -2.36
N VAL A 46 -3.44 15.19 -1.47
CA VAL A 46 -2.05 15.62 -1.29
C VAL A 46 -1.14 14.62 -2.00
N ALA A 47 -0.39 15.10 -2.99
CA ALA A 47 0.51 14.29 -3.79
C ALA A 47 1.93 14.32 -3.18
N ILE A 48 2.21 13.43 -2.24
CA ILE A 48 3.53 13.23 -1.64
C ILE A 48 3.93 11.77 -1.89
N PRO A 49 5.00 11.52 -2.68
CA PRO A 49 5.47 10.17 -2.95
C PRO A 49 5.88 9.44 -1.68
N THR A 50 5.48 8.19 -1.55
CA THR A 50 5.81 7.34 -0.42
C THR A 50 5.79 5.87 -0.81
N SER A 51 6.57 5.04 -0.11
CA SER A 51 6.46 3.58 -0.24
C SER A 51 5.11 3.09 0.24
N ILE A 52 4.53 2.13 -0.47
CA ILE A 52 3.24 1.51 -0.15
C ILE A 52 3.39 -0.02 -0.12
N SER A 53 2.71 -0.64 0.83
CA SER A 53 2.61 -2.09 0.94
C SER A 53 1.30 -2.56 0.34
N VAL A 54 1.33 -3.09 -0.88
CA VAL A 54 0.17 -3.76 -1.49
C VAL A 54 0.12 -5.18 -0.93
N MET A 55 -0.77 -5.39 0.03
CA MET A 55 -0.81 -6.62 0.81
C MET A 55 -1.24 -7.84 -0.02
N ASP A 56 -1.94 -7.62 -1.13
CA ASP A 56 -2.30 -8.68 -2.08
C ASP A 56 -1.06 -9.39 -2.67
N ASP A 57 0.05 -8.67 -2.83
CA ASP A 57 1.31 -9.22 -3.35
C ASP A 57 2.26 -9.66 -2.23
N LEU A 58 2.14 -9.06 -1.04
CA LEU A 58 3.06 -9.28 0.07
C LEU A 58 2.63 -10.41 1.01
N TRP A 59 1.31 -10.60 1.29
CA TRP A 59 0.84 -11.70 2.13
C TRP A 59 1.33 -13.09 1.67
N PRO A 60 1.33 -13.41 0.37
CA PRO A 60 1.82 -14.70 -0.11
C PRO A 60 3.29 -14.99 0.19
N LEU A 61 4.10 -13.94 0.45
CA LEU A 61 5.53 -14.09 0.73
C LEU A 61 5.83 -14.56 2.16
N ILE A 62 4.90 -14.37 3.10
CA ILE A 62 5.15 -14.64 4.53
C ILE A 62 5.48 -16.11 4.78
N ILE A 63 4.69 -17.03 4.22
CA ILE A 63 4.93 -18.47 4.40
C ILE A 63 6.28 -18.88 3.81
N PRO A 64 6.61 -18.55 2.54
CA PRO A 64 7.94 -18.82 2.00
C PRO A 64 9.10 -18.18 2.80
N MET A 65 8.90 -17.01 3.39
CA MET A 65 9.91 -16.39 4.26
C MET A 65 10.16 -17.24 5.51
N CYS A 66 9.11 -17.74 6.13
CA CYS A 66 9.21 -18.62 7.30
C CYS A 66 9.85 -19.98 6.93
N GLU A 67 9.43 -20.61 5.83
CA GLU A 67 9.98 -21.88 5.35
C GLU A 67 11.47 -21.79 5.02
N ARG A 68 11.93 -20.66 4.48
CA ARG A 68 13.36 -20.38 4.23
C ARG A 68 14.13 -19.99 5.49
N GLY A 69 13.50 -19.92 6.65
CA GLY A 69 14.15 -19.55 7.93
C GLY A 69 14.66 -18.10 7.94
N LEU A 70 14.02 -17.19 7.18
CA LEU A 70 14.44 -15.78 7.15
C LEU A 70 14.17 -15.11 8.49
N THR A 71 15.15 -14.38 8.98
CA THR A 71 15.08 -13.68 10.27
C THR A 71 15.55 -12.23 10.17
N GLY A 72 15.32 -11.48 11.25
CA GLY A 72 15.64 -10.06 11.33
C GLY A 72 14.57 -9.19 10.69
N THR A 73 14.90 -7.93 10.45
CA THR A 73 13.94 -6.93 9.96
C THR A 73 13.97 -6.81 8.44
N PHE A 74 12.77 -6.79 7.84
CA PHE A 74 12.53 -6.52 6.42
C PHE A 74 11.58 -5.32 6.27
N ASN A 75 11.93 -4.35 5.43
CA ASN A 75 10.95 -3.40 4.92
C ASN A 75 10.01 -4.15 3.98
N PHE A 76 8.75 -4.26 4.37
CA PHE A 76 7.76 -5.11 3.74
C PHE A 76 6.83 -4.27 2.87
N THR A 77 7.40 -3.68 1.81
CA THR A 77 6.73 -2.80 0.84
C THR A 77 7.08 -3.21 -0.58
N ASN A 78 6.27 -2.78 -1.53
CA ASN A 78 6.63 -2.89 -2.95
C ASN A 78 7.78 -1.91 -3.27
N PRO A 79 8.68 -2.25 -4.21
CA PRO A 79 9.77 -1.38 -4.63
C PRO A 79 9.29 -0.05 -5.21
N GLY A 80 9.99 1.05 -4.88
CA GLY A 80 9.69 2.40 -5.35
C GLY A 80 8.68 3.16 -4.50
N VAL A 81 8.22 4.26 -5.05
CA VAL A 81 7.27 5.19 -4.41
C VAL A 81 6.16 5.53 -5.37
N ILE A 82 5.00 5.88 -4.83
CA ILE A 82 3.83 6.37 -5.57
C ILE A 82 3.14 7.44 -4.73
N ASP A 83 2.56 8.43 -5.37
CA ASP A 83 1.78 9.43 -4.66
C ASP A 83 0.26 9.17 -4.73
N ASN A 84 -0.49 9.87 -3.89
CA ASN A 84 -1.94 9.67 -3.82
C ASN A 84 -2.68 10.10 -5.10
N ASN A 85 -2.12 11.05 -5.88
CA ASN A 85 -2.72 11.46 -7.14
C ASN A 85 -2.57 10.38 -8.20
N GLU A 86 -1.39 9.76 -8.30
CA GLU A 86 -1.13 8.62 -9.20
C GLU A 86 -2.05 7.44 -8.86
N ILE A 87 -2.23 7.14 -7.56
CA ILE A 87 -3.18 6.11 -7.09
C ILE A 87 -4.61 6.44 -7.56
N MET A 88 -5.05 7.70 -7.42
CA MET A 88 -6.37 8.11 -7.83
C MET A 88 -6.56 8.13 -9.35
N LEU A 89 -5.51 8.41 -10.12
CA LEU A 89 -5.53 8.28 -11.59
C LEU A 89 -5.74 6.81 -12.00
N LEU A 90 -5.05 5.86 -11.35
CA LEU A 90 -5.27 4.43 -11.57
C LEU A 90 -6.68 3.99 -11.13
N TYR A 91 -7.19 4.52 -10.03
CA TYR A 91 -8.58 4.28 -9.60
C TYR A 91 -9.59 4.78 -10.65
N LYS A 92 -9.40 6.00 -11.16
CA LYS A 92 -10.24 6.57 -12.22
C LYS A 92 -10.18 5.75 -13.50
N LYS A 93 -8.98 5.29 -13.88
CA LYS A 93 -8.76 4.47 -15.09
C LYS A 93 -9.49 3.13 -15.03
N HIS A 94 -9.45 2.43 -13.90
CA HIS A 94 -9.89 1.04 -13.80
C HIS A 94 -11.23 0.84 -13.09
N VAL A 95 -11.56 1.72 -12.11
CA VAL A 95 -12.67 1.48 -11.17
C VAL A 95 -13.83 2.44 -11.37
N ASP A 96 -13.58 3.74 -11.47
CA ASP A 96 -14.62 4.76 -11.58
C ASP A 96 -14.15 5.94 -12.46
N PRO A 97 -14.46 5.90 -13.78
CA PRO A 97 -14.06 6.96 -14.72
C PRO A 97 -14.65 8.34 -14.40
N THR A 98 -15.72 8.39 -13.61
CA THR A 98 -16.41 9.65 -13.26
C THR A 98 -15.78 10.36 -12.08
N LYS A 99 -14.88 9.68 -11.35
CA LYS A 99 -14.27 10.23 -10.13
C LYS A 99 -13.43 11.48 -10.41
N THR A 100 -13.66 12.51 -9.61
CA THR A 100 -12.92 13.79 -9.63
C THR A 100 -12.44 14.15 -8.25
N TRP A 101 -11.34 14.90 -8.19
CA TRP A 101 -10.75 15.44 -6.96
C TRP A 101 -9.92 16.67 -7.29
N ASP A 102 -9.64 17.50 -6.28
CA ASP A 102 -8.73 18.61 -6.36
C ASP A 102 -7.35 18.22 -5.83
N LEU A 103 -6.30 18.83 -6.35
CA LEU A 103 -4.95 18.70 -5.78
C LEU A 103 -4.71 19.81 -4.74
N ALA A 104 -4.01 19.45 -3.66
CA ALA A 104 -3.52 20.41 -2.71
C ALA A 104 -2.52 21.36 -3.38
N SER A 105 -2.56 22.65 -3.04
CA SER A 105 -1.60 23.64 -3.53
C SER A 105 -0.19 23.36 -2.97
N GLU A 106 0.83 23.92 -3.63
CA GLU A 106 2.22 23.79 -3.16
C GLU A 106 2.40 24.28 -1.72
N ASP A 107 1.72 25.36 -1.32
CA ASP A 107 1.82 25.92 0.03
C ASP A 107 1.16 25.01 1.07
N GLU A 108 0.04 24.37 0.72
CA GLU A 108 -0.60 23.34 1.55
C GLU A 108 0.32 22.13 1.71
N VAL A 109 0.97 21.68 0.63
CA VAL A 109 1.94 20.59 0.66
C VAL A 109 3.15 20.95 1.53
N LYS A 110 3.71 22.15 1.37
CA LYS A 110 4.82 22.65 2.22
C LYS A 110 4.44 22.69 3.69
N SER A 111 3.24 23.15 4.01
CA SER A 111 2.73 23.17 5.39
C SER A 111 2.63 21.75 5.98
N ILE A 112 2.17 20.78 5.21
CA ILE A 112 2.06 19.37 5.64
C ILE A 112 3.45 18.77 5.85
N LEU A 113 4.41 19.05 4.96
CA LEU A 113 5.80 18.61 5.09
C LEU A 113 6.47 19.20 6.33
N ALA A 114 6.22 20.48 6.64
CA ALA A 114 6.75 21.15 7.83
C ALA A 114 6.25 20.51 9.15
N VAL A 115 5.06 19.94 9.15
CA VAL A 115 4.47 19.23 10.32
C VAL A 115 4.98 17.78 10.44
N GLY A 116 5.90 17.31 9.57
CA GLY A 116 6.60 16.04 9.74
C GLY A 116 5.96 14.84 9.02
N ARG A 117 5.38 15.06 7.86
CA ARG A 117 5.06 14.00 6.89
C ARG A 117 6.04 14.06 5.71
N PRO A 118 7.29 13.66 5.89
CA PRO A 118 8.29 13.73 4.82
C PRO A 118 7.98 12.70 3.74
N PHE A 119 8.51 12.95 2.52
CA PHE A 119 8.81 11.91 1.56
C PHE A 119 9.46 10.72 2.27
N SER A 120 8.98 9.51 2.03
CA SER A 120 9.56 8.31 2.61
C SER A 120 9.62 7.18 1.58
N GLU A 121 10.85 6.90 1.15
CA GLU A 121 11.17 5.70 0.41
C GLU A 121 11.88 4.71 1.32
N LEU A 122 11.38 3.49 1.37
CA LEU A 122 11.99 2.42 2.14
C LEU A 122 12.86 1.56 1.23
N ASP A 123 14.09 1.32 1.64
CA ASP A 123 14.97 0.38 0.96
C ASP A 123 14.43 -1.05 1.09
N VAL A 124 14.11 -1.66 -0.04
CA VAL A 124 13.58 -3.03 -0.16
C VAL A 124 14.58 -4.00 -0.79
N SER A 125 15.84 -3.62 -0.94
CA SER A 125 16.89 -4.44 -1.56
C SER A 125 17.01 -5.81 -0.90
N LYS A 126 16.92 -5.88 0.44
CA LYS A 126 16.92 -7.13 1.20
C LYS A 126 15.72 -8.01 0.85
N LEU A 127 14.51 -7.46 0.70
CA LEU A 127 13.33 -8.23 0.30
C LEU A 127 13.45 -8.71 -1.15
N LYS A 128 13.87 -7.81 -2.06
CA LYS A 128 14.07 -8.10 -3.48
C LYS A 128 15.14 -9.16 -3.75
N SER A 129 16.17 -9.26 -2.90
CA SER A 129 17.18 -10.32 -3.06
C SER A 129 16.63 -11.72 -2.84
N HIS A 130 15.56 -11.86 -2.05
CA HIS A 130 14.86 -13.13 -1.82
C HIS A 130 13.67 -13.35 -2.75
N PHE A 131 13.06 -12.28 -3.26
CA PHE A 131 11.87 -12.28 -4.11
C PHE A 131 12.04 -11.31 -5.27
N PRO A 132 12.91 -11.64 -6.25
CA PRO A 132 13.21 -10.75 -7.39
C PRO A 132 11.98 -10.45 -8.27
N GLU A 133 10.98 -11.32 -8.26
CA GLU A 133 9.71 -11.19 -8.99
C GLU A 133 8.71 -10.23 -8.35
N LEU A 134 8.95 -9.76 -7.10
CA LEU A 134 8.04 -8.81 -6.45
C LEU A 134 7.86 -7.56 -7.32
N PRO A 135 6.61 -7.24 -7.74
CA PRO A 135 6.35 -6.10 -8.61
C PRO A 135 6.68 -4.76 -7.94
N ASP A 136 7.06 -3.78 -8.74
CA ASP A 136 7.18 -2.40 -8.28
C ASP A 136 5.81 -1.85 -7.84
N VAL A 137 5.83 -0.73 -7.12
CA VAL A 137 4.64 -0.16 -6.50
C VAL A 137 3.59 0.27 -7.53
N HIS A 138 3.98 0.77 -8.71
CA HIS A 138 3.03 1.20 -9.76
C HIS A 138 2.30 -0.01 -10.33
N THR A 139 3.05 -1.06 -10.70
CA THR A 139 2.49 -2.33 -11.17
C THR A 139 1.60 -2.98 -10.12
N ALA A 140 2.04 -3.00 -8.87
CA ALA A 140 1.27 -3.59 -7.76
C ALA A 140 -0.06 -2.86 -7.52
N VAL A 141 -0.03 -1.52 -7.50
CA VAL A 141 -1.23 -0.70 -7.32
C VAL A 141 -2.18 -0.83 -8.53
N GLU A 142 -1.65 -0.85 -9.76
CA GLU A 142 -2.50 -1.04 -10.94
C GLU A 142 -3.20 -2.41 -10.92
N ASN A 143 -2.49 -3.48 -10.61
CA ASN A 143 -3.06 -4.83 -10.45
C ASN A 143 -4.13 -4.86 -9.35
N MET A 144 -3.88 -4.17 -8.24
CA MET A 144 -4.86 -4.04 -7.15
C MET A 144 -6.14 -3.32 -7.63
N MET A 145 -6.02 -2.24 -8.45
CA MET A 145 -7.18 -1.54 -9.00
C MET A 145 -8.00 -2.41 -9.96
N ILE A 146 -7.33 -3.24 -10.77
CA ILE A 146 -7.99 -4.21 -11.64
C ILE A 146 -8.81 -5.20 -10.81
N ARG A 147 -8.22 -5.78 -9.75
CA ARG A 147 -8.93 -6.70 -8.83
C ARG A 147 -10.14 -6.03 -8.16
N ILE A 148 -10.02 -4.75 -7.77
CA ILE A 148 -11.15 -3.96 -7.22
C ILE A 148 -12.28 -3.83 -8.26
N ALA A 149 -11.94 -3.52 -9.50
CA ALA A 149 -12.92 -3.35 -10.58
C ALA A 149 -13.64 -4.67 -10.90
N GLU A 150 -12.91 -5.78 -10.99
CA GLU A 150 -13.47 -7.12 -11.23
C GLU A 150 -14.44 -7.52 -10.13
N ARG A 151 -14.05 -7.34 -8.86
CA ARG A 151 -14.94 -7.62 -7.73
C ARG A 151 -16.20 -6.79 -7.76
N LYS A 152 -16.13 -5.47 -8.02
CA LYS A 152 -17.31 -4.62 -8.12
C LYS A 152 -18.27 -5.09 -9.23
N LYS A 153 -17.73 -5.56 -10.36
CA LYS A 153 -18.55 -6.14 -11.44
C LYS A 153 -19.26 -7.42 -10.98
N GLN A 154 -18.57 -8.29 -10.25
CA GLN A 154 -19.14 -9.53 -9.71
C GLN A 154 -20.23 -9.24 -8.67
N GLU A 155 -20.00 -8.29 -7.76
CA GLU A 155 -20.97 -7.87 -6.75
C GLU A 155 -22.23 -7.27 -7.41
N ALA A 156 -22.06 -6.44 -8.44
CA ALA A 156 -23.19 -5.87 -9.20
C ALA A 156 -23.99 -6.94 -9.95
N ALA A 157 -23.32 -7.92 -10.55
CA ALA A 157 -23.98 -9.04 -11.23
C ALA A 157 -24.74 -9.93 -10.24
N ALA A 158 -24.17 -10.24 -9.07
CA ALA A 158 -24.82 -11.01 -8.02
C ALA A 158 -26.06 -10.31 -7.47
N ALA A 159 -25.98 -8.98 -7.24
CA ALA A 159 -27.13 -8.18 -6.80
C ALA A 159 -28.28 -8.16 -7.82
N ALA A 160 -27.96 -8.11 -9.11
CA ALA A 160 -28.96 -8.15 -10.18
C ALA A 160 -29.67 -9.51 -10.26
N SER A 161 -28.96 -10.62 -10.00
CA SER A 161 -29.54 -11.97 -10.03
C SER A 161 -30.38 -12.30 -8.78
N SER A 162 -30.14 -11.64 -7.64
CA SER A 162 -30.91 -11.85 -6.40
C SER A 162 -32.20 -10.99 -6.31
N SER A 163 -32.41 -10.11 -7.28
CA SER A 163 -33.59 -9.21 -7.35
C SER A 163 -34.66 -9.72 -8.32
N GLN A 164 -34.50 -10.91 -8.89
CA GLN A 164 -35.48 -11.65 -9.70
C GLN A 164 -36.07 -12.80 -8.91
#